data_a83cd12a9229eb1cefb6404acc94be29
#
_entry.id   a83cd12a9229eb1cefb6404acc94be29
#
_cell.length_a   1.000
_cell.length_b   1.000
_cell.length_c   1.000
_cell.angle_alpha   90.00
_cell.angle_beta   90.00
_cell.angle_gamma   90.00
#
_symmetry.space_group_name_H-M   'P 1'
#
loop_
_entity.id
_entity.type
_entity.pdbx_description
1 polymer ?
#
loop_
_entity_poly.entity_id
_entity_poly.type
_entity_poly.pdbx_seq_one_letter_code
_entity_poly.pdbx_strand_id
1 'polypeptide(L)'
;RMARPAAASRTLDEIAAWRRDCPDITLRSTFIVGYPGETEEEFQTLLDWLDEAQLDRVGCFQYENVDGARSNALPDHVPAEVKQERWDRFMEKAQAISEAKLAAKVGQRMTVLVDAVDDEGATCRTMSDAPEIDGNLFIDEGTEGLAPGDFVEVEVDEASDYDLWGSHLP
;
A
#
# COMPACT_ATOMS: atom_id res chain seq x y z
N ARG A 1 8.76 20.28 -11.57
CA ARG A 1 7.60 20.74 -12.39
C ARG A 1 6.32 20.85 -11.54
N MET A 2 6.04 19.93 -10.65
CA MET A 2 4.87 19.94 -9.75
C MET A 2 5.02 20.89 -8.55
N ALA A 3 6.03 21.75 -8.52
CA ALA A 3 6.32 22.69 -7.42
C ALA A 3 6.40 22.03 -6.02
N ARG A 4 6.82 20.76 -5.95
CA ARG A 4 7.08 20.07 -4.68
C ARG A 4 8.45 20.47 -4.14
N PRO A 5 8.66 20.47 -2.80
CA PRO A 5 9.97 20.78 -2.23
C PRO A 5 11.07 19.87 -2.78
N ALA A 6 12.26 20.41 -3.00
CA ALA A 6 13.44 19.67 -3.45
C ALA A 6 13.97 18.62 -2.45
N ALA A 7 13.34 18.50 -1.28
CA ALA A 7 13.69 17.54 -0.24
C ALA A 7 13.40 16.06 -0.59
N ALA A 8 12.77 15.79 -1.75
CA ALA A 8 12.48 14.43 -2.21
C ALA A 8 13.73 13.54 -2.33
N SER A 9 14.93 14.10 -2.55
CA SER A 9 16.20 13.36 -2.59
C SER A 9 16.64 12.76 -1.25
N ARG A 10 16.00 13.17 -0.12
CA ARG A 10 16.30 12.65 1.22
C ARG A 10 15.21 11.78 1.79
N THR A 11 14.16 11.49 1.01
CA THR A 11 12.99 10.74 1.50
C THR A 11 13.37 9.31 1.94
N LEU A 12 14.33 8.67 1.29
CA LEU A 12 14.82 7.34 1.71
C LEU A 12 15.53 7.41 3.08
N ASP A 13 16.34 8.44 3.31
CA ASP A 13 17.00 8.65 4.61
C ASP A 13 15.97 8.92 5.71
N GLU A 14 14.91 9.67 5.40
CA GLU A 14 13.79 9.94 6.31
C GLU A 14 13.00 8.66 6.63
N ILE A 15 12.68 7.85 5.62
CA ILE A 15 12.05 6.53 5.79
C ILE A 15 12.89 5.63 6.68
N ALA A 16 14.20 5.56 6.42
CA ALA A 16 15.12 4.78 7.24
C ALA A 16 15.19 5.28 8.70
N ALA A 17 15.12 6.60 8.91
CA ALA A 17 15.06 7.19 10.24
C ALA A 17 13.74 6.83 10.95
N TRP A 18 12.61 6.98 10.30
CA TRP A 18 11.29 6.62 10.88
C TRP A 18 11.22 5.14 11.28
N ARG A 19 11.70 4.23 10.43
CA ARG A 19 11.74 2.80 10.75
C ARG A 19 12.69 2.45 11.88
N ARG A 20 13.75 3.22 12.06
CA ARG A 20 14.66 3.05 13.20
C ARG A 20 14.01 3.49 14.51
N ASP A 21 13.24 4.60 14.47
CA ASP A 21 12.57 5.16 15.64
C ASP A 21 11.26 4.41 15.98
N CYS A 22 10.58 3.88 14.96
CA CYS A 22 9.35 3.09 15.06
C CYS A 22 9.43 1.91 14.05
N PRO A 23 9.97 0.75 14.46
CA PRO A 23 10.17 -0.40 13.55
C PRO A 23 8.90 -0.91 12.86
N ASP A 24 7.76 -0.81 13.54
CA ASP A 24 6.46 -1.29 13.06
C ASP A 24 5.65 -0.21 12.33
N ILE A 25 6.28 0.92 11.98
CA ILE A 25 5.59 2.01 11.30
C ILE A 25 5.08 1.56 9.93
N THR A 26 3.79 1.81 9.67
CA THR A 26 3.18 1.60 8.36
C THR A 26 3.31 2.85 7.51
N LEU A 27 3.98 2.75 6.38
CA LEU A 27 4.21 3.85 5.45
C LEU A 27 3.30 3.73 4.24
N ARG A 28 2.54 4.81 4.01
CA ARG A 28 1.62 4.92 2.89
C ARG A 28 2.00 6.07 1.97
N SER A 29 1.86 5.88 0.66
CA SER A 29 2.00 6.96 -0.31
C SER A 29 1.12 6.74 -1.54
N THR A 30 0.89 7.84 -2.27
CA THR A 30 0.18 7.82 -3.55
C THR A 30 1.02 8.54 -4.59
N PHE A 31 1.10 7.92 -5.77
CA PHE A 31 1.91 8.38 -6.88
C PHE A 31 1.05 8.72 -8.09
N ILE A 32 1.60 9.53 -8.98
CA ILE A 32 1.02 9.84 -10.28
C ILE A 32 2.09 9.54 -11.32
N VAL A 33 1.76 8.70 -12.30
CA VAL A 33 2.60 8.40 -13.46
C VAL A 33 2.09 9.09 -14.71
N GLY A 34 2.97 9.33 -15.67
CA GLY A 34 2.62 9.97 -16.95
C GLY A 34 2.39 11.47 -16.84
N TYR A 35 3.02 12.16 -15.89
CA TYR A 35 2.99 13.62 -15.82
C TYR A 35 3.64 14.22 -17.08
N PRO A 36 3.15 15.36 -17.63
CA PRO A 36 3.73 15.97 -18.83
C PRO A 36 5.24 16.14 -18.75
N GLY A 37 5.95 15.56 -19.71
CA GLY A 37 7.41 15.52 -19.80
C GLY A 37 8.09 14.49 -18.93
N GLU A 38 7.37 13.54 -18.34
CA GLU A 38 7.98 12.39 -17.66
C GLU A 38 8.67 11.49 -18.68
N THR A 39 9.96 11.23 -18.49
CA THR A 39 10.75 10.33 -19.34
C THR A 39 10.73 8.90 -18.83
N GLU A 40 11.14 7.95 -19.67
CA GLU A 40 11.27 6.55 -19.25
C GLU A 40 12.34 6.38 -18.15
N GLU A 41 13.43 7.15 -18.22
CA GLU A 41 14.49 7.13 -17.20
C GLU A 41 13.98 7.63 -15.84
N GLU A 42 13.16 8.69 -15.84
CA GLU A 42 12.53 9.20 -14.60
C GLU A 42 11.55 8.18 -14.02
N PHE A 43 10.77 7.51 -14.89
CA PHE A 43 9.87 6.45 -14.46
C PHE A 43 10.63 5.24 -13.91
N GLN A 44 11.72 4.80 -14.57
CA GLN A 44 12.55 3.71 -14.04
C GLN A 44 13.15 4.07 -12.68
N THR A 45 13.63 5.31 -12.51
CA THR A 45 14.11 5.83 -11.22
C THR A 45 13.04 5.73 -10.12
N LEU A 46 11.77 5.94 -10.46
CA LEU A 46 10.65 5.77 -9.52
C LEU A 46 10.46 4.30 -9.11
N LEU A 47 10.57 3.36 -10.08
CA LEU A 47 10.47 1.92 -9.77
C LEU A 47 11.64 1.45 -8.88
N ASP A 48 12.85 1.90 -9.16
CA ASP A 48 14.04 1.59 -8.36
C ASP A 48 13.89 2.17 -6.93
N TRP A 49 13.35 3.38 -6.84
CA TRP A 49 13.05 4.02 -5.55
C TRP A 49 12.01 3.24 -4.73
N LEU A 50 10.97 2.66 -5.37
CA LEU A 50 9.99 1.81 -4.68
C LEU A 50 10.64 0.57 -4.07
N ASP A 51 11.58 -0.05 -4.80
CA ASP A 51 12.34 -1.20 -4.29
C ASP A 51 13.16 -0.86 -3.05
N GLU A 52 13.74 0.35 -2.98
CA GLU A 52 14.49 0.79 -1.80
C GLU A 52 13.56 1.23 -0.67
N ALA A 53 12.49 1.95 -1.00
CA ALA A 53 11.58 2.51 -0.02
C ALA A 53 10.76 1.46 0.73
N GLN A 54 10.41 0.34 0.06
CA GLN A 54 9.64 -0.76 0.66
C GLN A 54 8.39 -0.27 1.40
N LEU A 55 7.59 0.59 0.74
CA LEU A 55 6.36 1.12 1.33
C LEU A 55 5.33 0.01 1.57
N ASP A 56 4.49 0.18 2.59
CA ASP A 56 3.54 -0.84 3.01
C ASP A 56 2.22 -0.77 2.23
N ARG A 57 1.77 0.44 1.93
CA ARG A 57 0.54 0.68 1.16
C ARG A 57 0.80 1.73 0.10
N VAL A 58 0.59 1.37 -1.16
CA VAL A 58 0.91 2.24 -2.30
C VAL A 58 -0.25 2.30 -3.27
N GLY A 59 -0.69 3.53 -3.59
CA GLY A 59 -1.62 3.80 -4.67
C GLY A 59 -0.94 4.49 -5.85
N CYS A 60 -1.42 4.26 -7.06
CA CYS A 60 -0.95 4.92 -8.26
C CYS A 60 -2.12 5.40 -9.12
N PHE A 61 -2.02 6.63 -9.61
CA PHE A 61 -2.94 7.19 -10.59
C PHE A 61 -2.20 7.55 -11.87
N GLN A 62 -2.89 7.46 -12.99
CA GLN A 62 -2.42 8.06 -14.24
C GLN A 62 -2.68 9.58 -14.19
N TYR A 63 -1.75 10.36 -14.75
CA TYR A 63 -2.00 11.79 -14.90
C TYR A 63 -3.19 12.05 -15.84
N GLU A 64 -4.09 12.87 -15.37
CA GLU A 64 -5.24 13.35 -16.13
C GLU A 64 -5.25 14.88 -16.25
N ASN A 65 -5.75 15.38 -17.36
CA ASN A 65 -6.01 16.80 -17.56
C ASN A 65 -7.27 17.20 -16.80
N VAL A 66 -7.09 18.01 -15.76
CA VAL A 66 -8.22 18.56 -14.98
C VAL A 66 -8.43 20.01 -15.40
N ASP A 67 -9.67 20.40 -15.66
CA ASP A 67 -10.01 21.76 -16.08
C ASP A 67 -9.42 22.82 -15.10
N GLY A 68 -8.78 23.82 -15.67
CA GLY A 68 -8.13 24.89 -14.93
C GLY A 68 -6.75 24.57 -14.35
N ALA A 69 -6.26 23.34 -14.47
CA ALA A 69 -4.93 22.97 -14.03
C ALA A 69 -3.84 23.57 -14.93
N ARG A 70 -2.83 24.22 -14.31
CA ARG A 70 -1.70 24.82 -15.05
C ARG A 70 -0.87 23.78 -15.82
N SER A 71 -0.87 22.53 -15.36
CA SER A 71 -0.18 21.42 -16.00
C SER A 71 -0.70 21.08 -17.39
N ASN A 72 -1.96 21.43 -17.70
CA ASN A 72 -2.53 21.21 -19.04
C ASN A 72 -1.81 22.00 -20.14
N ALA A 73 -1.17 23.10 -19.80
CA ALA A 73 -0.40 23.94 -20.73
C ALA A 73 1.08 23.49 -20.88
N LEU A 74 1.50 22.46 -20.16
CA LEU A 74 2.86 21.94 -20.31
C LEU A 74 3.00 21.21 -21.65
N PRO A 75 4.18 21.24 -22.28
CA PRO A 75 4.48 20.42 -23.44
C PRO A 75 4.70 18.94 -23.05
N ASP A 76 4.84 18.10 -24.07
CA ASP A 76 5.28 16.71 -23.95
C ASP A 76 4.34 15.85 -23.08
N HIS A 77 3.04 15.95 -23.35
CA HIS A 77 2.06 15.07 -22.73
C HIS A 77 2.35 13.61 -23.07
N VAL A 78 2.40 12.77 -22.05
CA VAL A 78 2.61 11.33 -22.23
C VAL A 78 1.38 10.70 -22.87
N PRO A 79 1.52 9.89 -23.94
CA PRO A 79 0.41 9.18 -24.59
C PRO A 79 -0.33 8.26 -23.60
N ALA A 80 -1.64 8.05 -23.86
CA ALA A 80 -2.49 7.27 -22.95
C ALA A 80 -2.00 5.83 -22.78
N GLU A 81 -1.57 5.19 -23.86
CA GLU A 81 -1.00 3.84 -23.87
C GLU A 81 0.28 3.73 -23.02
N VAL A 82 1.13 4.76 -23.06
CA VAL A 82 2.36 4.79 -22.24
C VAL A 82 2.03 5.03 -20.76
N LYS A 83 1.02 5.86 -20.48
CA LYS A 83 0.54 6.05 -19.10
C LYS A 83 -0.01 4.74 -18.52
N GLN A 84 -0.78 3.99 -19.31
CA GLN A 84 -1.32 2.70 -18.92
C GLN A 84 -0.20 1.69 -18.66
N GLU A 85 0.75 1.56 -19.58
CA GLU A 85 1.90 0.66 -19.44
C GLU A 85 2.72 0.98 -18.18
N ARG A 86 3.00 2.27 -17.90
CA ARG A 86 3.70 2.68 -16.69
C ARG A 86 2.92 2.40 -15.43
N TRP A 87 1.60 2.60 -15.47
CA TRP A 87 0.72 2.28 -14.35
C TRP A 87 0.72 0.78 -14.06
N ASP A 88 0.64 -0.07 -15.09
CA ASP A 88 0.66 -1.52 -14.95
C ASP A 88 1.99 -1.99 -14.30
N ARG A 89 3.13 -1.52 -14.82
CA ARG A 89 4.47 -1.84 -14.26
C ARG A 89 4.65 -1.34 -12.82
N PHE A 90 4.10 -0.15 -12.53
CA PHE A 90 4.14 0.40 -11.17
C PHE A 90 3.32 -0.45 -10.21
N MET A 91 2.10 -0.84 -10.61
CA MET A 91 1.22 -1.65 -9.75
C MET A 91 1.73 -3.07 -9.57
N GLU A 92 2.29 -3.69 -10.61
CA GLU A 92 2.97 -5.00 -10.50
C GLU A 92 4.11 -4.95 -9.47
N LYS A 93 4.95 -3.92 -9.52
CA LYS A 93 6.02 -3.71 -8.54
C LYS A 93 5.48 -3.52 -7.13
N ALA A 94 4.47 -2.66 -6.96
CA ALA A 94 3.85 -2.39 -5.67
C ALA A 94 3.19 -3.64 -5.07
N GLN A 95 2.52 -4.44 -5.90
CA GLN A 95 1.91 -5.71 -5.52
C GLN A 95 2.96 -6.70 -5.03
N ALA A 96 4.06 -6.87 -5.77
CA ALA A 96 5.15 -7.78 -5.37
C ALA A 96 5.78 -7.38 -4.01
N ILE A 97 5.93 -6.08 -3.74
CA ILE A 97 6.40 -5.58 -2.44
C ILE A 97 5.38 -5.89 -1.33
N SER A 98 4.09 -5.66 -1.59
CA SER A 98 3.01 -5.95 -0.63
C SER A 98 2.97 -7.44 -0.28
N GLU A 99 2.94 -8.31 -1.29
CA GLU A 99 2.96 -9.77 -1.14
C GLU A 99 4.13 -10.26 -0.28
N ALA A 100 5.35 -9.81 -0.59
CA ALA A 100 6.54 -10.18 0.17
C ALA A 100 6.46 -9.74 1.64
N LYS A 101 5.92 -8.54 1.90
CA LYS A 101 5.76 -8.01 3.27
C LYS A 101 4.67 -8.73 4.05
N LEU A 102 3.56 -9.08 3.40
CA LEU A 102 2.48 -9.83 4.04
C LEU A 102 2.88 -11.29 4.29
N ALA A 103 3.56 -11.94 3.33
CA ALA A 103 4.11 -13.28 3.53
C ALA A 103 5.08 -13.35 4.74
N ALA A 104 5.85 -12.29 5.00
CA ALA A 104 6.72 -12.23 6.17
C ALA A 104 5.97 -12.16 7.51
N LYS A 105 4.65 -11.90 7.51
CA LYS A 105 3.82 -11.90 8.72
C LYS A 105 3.29 -13.29 9.09
N VAL A 106 3.34 -14.27 8.19
CA VAL A 106 2.89 -15.63 8.47
C VAL A 106 3.65 -16.21 9.65
N GLY A 107 2.92 -16.80 10.60
CA GLY A 107 3.42 -17.31 11.88
C GLY A 107 3.61 -16.24 12.98
N GLN A 108 3.33 -14.96 12.68
CA GLN A 108 3.37 -13.90 13.69
C GLN A 108 2.03 -13.77 14.41
N ARG A 109 2.09 -13.32 15.66
CA ARG A 109 0.91 -12.97 16.45
C ARG A 109 0.69 -11.48 16.44
N MET A 110 -0.57 -11.09 16.33
CA MET A 110 -0.95 -9.69 16.34
C MET A 110 -2.36 -9.47 16.89
N THR A 111 -2.60 -8.28 17.41
CA THR A 111 -3.94 -7.83 17.78
C THR A 111 -4.63 -7.26 16.57
N VAL A 112 -5.86 -7.67 16.30
CA VAL A 112 -6.71 -7.15 15.22
C VAL A 112 -8.03 -6.62 15.76
N LEU A 113 -8.64 -5.71 15.02
CA LEU A 113 -9.97 -5.18 15.32
C LEU A 113 -10.99 -5.89 14.42
N VAL A 114 -12.02 -6.48 15.04
CA VAL A 114 -13.16 -7.08 14.34
C VAL A 114 -14.03 -5.98 13.75
N ASP A 115 -14.21 -5.97 12.44
CA ASP A 115 -15.10 -5.03 11.74
C ASP A 115 -16.47 -5.65 11.43
N ALA A 116 -16.52 -6.95 11.11
CA ALA A 116 -17.75 -7.68 10.84
C ALA A 116 -17.64 -9.15 11.28
N VAL A 117 -18.78 -9.76 11.59
CA VAL A 117 -18.91 -11.21 11.83
C VAL A 117 -20.15 -11.70 11.10
N ASP A 118 -20.03 -12.80 10.37
CA ASP A 118 -21.10 -13.46 9.64
C ASP A 118 -20.97 -14.99 9.68
N ASP A 119 -21.73 -15.69 8.84
CA ASP A 119 -21.73 -17.18 8.79
C ASP A 119 -20.44 -17.76 8.19
N GLU A 120 -19.63 -16.93 7.51
CA GLU A 120 -18.35 -17.33 6.90
C GLU A 120 -17.15 -17.09 7.83
N GLY A 121 -17.35 -16.27 8.89
CA GLY A 121 -16.29 -15.98 9.85
C GLY A 121 -16.25 -14.52 10.32
N ALA A 122 -15.08 -14.01 10.65
CA ALA A 122 -14.89 -12.62 11.03
C ALA A 122 -13.94 -11.90 10.06
N THR A 123 -14.37 -10.73 9.63
CA THR A 123 -13.53 -9.78 8.88
C THR A 123 -12.93 -8.79 9.85
N CYS A 124 -11.60 -8.74 9.86
CA CYS A 124 -10.83 -7.93 10.78
C CYS A 124 -9.87 -7.02 10.02
N ARG A 125 -9.32 -6.03 10.71
CA ARG A 125 -8.20 -5.24 10.21
C ARG A 125 -7.06 -5.17 11.20
N THR A 126 -5.85 -5.13 10.69
CA THR A 126 -4.65 -4.93 11.49
C THR A 126 -4.44 -3.44 11.79
N MET A 127 -3.51 -3.11 12.68
CA MET A 127 -3.10 -1.72 12.94
C MET A 127 -2.52 -1.01 11.71
N SER A 128 -2.18 -1.77 10.67
CA SER A 128 -1.59 -1.26 9.42
C SER A 128 -2.61 -0.88 8.37
N ASP A 129 -3.89 -1.22 8.57
CA ASP A 129 -4.92 -1.17 7.53
C ASP A 129 -5.97 -0.09 7.82
N ALA A 130 -6.25 0.72 6.82
CA ALA A 130 -7.33 1.69 6.87
C ALA A 130 -8.67 1.01 6.53
N PRO A 131 -9.75 1.33 7.25
CA PRO A 131 -11.06 0.73 7.01
C PRO A 131 -11.54 0.99 5.57
N GLU A 132 -12.09 -0.03 4.91
CA GLU A 132 -12.71 0.03 3.58
C GLU A 132 -11.75 0.37 2.41
N ILE A 133 -10.45 0.54 2.67
CA ILE A 133 -9.47 0.97 1.66
C ILE A 133 -8.37 -0.07 1.47
N ASP A 134 -7.87 -0.65 2.56
CA ASP A 134 -6.78 -1.63 2.54
C ASP A 134 -7.31 -3.06 2.63
N GLY A 135 -6.39 -4.04 2.65
CA GLY A 135 -6.73 -5.45 2.84
C GLY A 135 -7.29 -5.75 4.22
N ASN A 136 -7.79 -6.96 4.36
CA ASN A 136 -8.38 -7.47 5.58
C ASN A 136 -7.54 -8.59 6.19
N LEU A 137 -7.85 -8.93 7.44
CA LEU A 137 -7.48 -10.21 8.02
C LEU A 137 -8.77 -10.99 8.30
N PHE A 138 -8.87 -12.19 7.72
CA PHE A 138 -10.02 -13.07 7.88
C PHE A 138 -9.74 -14.14 8.93
N ILE A 139 -10.77 -14.44 9.72
CA ILE A 139 -10.79 -15.54 10.70
C ILE A 139 -11.97 -16.43 10.33
N ASP A 140 -11.69 -17.63 9.81
CA ASP A 140 -12.72 -18.52 9.27
C ASP A 140 -13.35 -19.41 10.37
N GLU A 141 -12.64 -19.66 11.48
CA GLU A 141 -13.09 -20.53 12.58
C GLU A 141 -12.84 -19.91 13.94
N GLY A 142 -13.60 -20.32 14.96
CA GLY A 142 -13.41 -19.86 16.34
C GLY A 142 -13.90 -18.43 16.58
N THR A 143 -14.93 -18.03 15.86
CA THR A 143 -15.48 -16.67 15.90
C THR A 143 -16.69 -16.53 16.85
N GLU A 144 -17.06 -17.61 17.55
CA GLU A 144 -18.20 -17.63 18.48
C GLU A 144 -18.01 -16.61 19.61
N GLY A 145 -18.95 -15.68 19.67
CA GLY A 145 -18.98 -14.63 20.69
C GLY A 145 -18.20 -13.36 20.32
N LEU A 146 -17.54 -13.33 19.17
CA LEU A 146 -16.94 -12.11 18.66
C LEU A 146 -18.03 -11.15 18.14
N ALA A 147 -17.76 -9.86 18.29
CA ALA A 147 -18.64 -8.80 17.81
C ALA A 147 -17.81 -7.66 17.17
N PRO A 148 -18.40 -6.92 16.21
CA PRO A 148 -17.75 -5.73 15.67
C PRO A 148 -17.33 -4.76 16.79
N GLY A 149 -16.06 -4.34 16.74
CA GLY A 149 -15.45 -3.48 17.75
C GLY A 149 -14.54 -4.22 18.77
N ASP A 150 -14.57 -5.54 18.78
CA ASP A 150 -13.68 -6.32 19.63
C ASP A 150 -12.24 -6.29 19.13
N PHE A 151 -11.29 -6.27 20.09
CA PHE A 151 -9.88 -6.50 19.80
C PHE A 151 -9.54 -7.92 20.20
N VAL A 152 -8.97 -8.67 19.25
CA VAL A 152 -8.62 -10.09 19.45
C VAL A 152 -7.19 -10.38 19.02
N GLU A 153 -6.57 -11.36 19.68
CA GLU A 153 -5.24 -11.86 19.31
C GLU A 153 -5.39 -12.95 18.26
N VAL A 154 -4.61 -12.87 17.21
CA VAL A 154 -4.57 -13.86 16.13
C VAL A 154 -3.14 -14.29 15.82
N GLU A 155 -2.98 -15.52 15.36
CA GLU A 155 -1.77 -15.97 14.68
C GLU A 155 -2.05 -15.99 13.18
N VAL A 156 -1.18 -15.36 12.38
CA VAL A 156 -1.34 -15.28 10.92
C VAL A 156 -0.95 -16.61 10.31
N ASP A 157 -1.85 -17.24 9.57
CA ASP A 157 -1.67 -18.55 8.95
C ASP A 157 -1.32 -18.46 7.46
N GLU A 158 -1.92 -17.50 6.75
CA GLU A 158 -1.78 -17.33 5.30
C GLU A 158 -1.78 -15.84 4.92
N ALA A 159 -1.18 -15.54 3.78
CA ALA A 159 -1.13 -14.20 3.20
C ALA A 159 -1.34 -14.26 1.69
N SER A 160 -2.02 -13.25 1.15
CA SER A 160 -2.11 -12.95 -0.28
C SER A 160 -1.37 -11.64 -0.60
N ASP A 161 -1.67 -11.07 -1.77
CA ASP A 161 -1.12 -9.79 -2.21
C ASP A 161 -1.50 -8.63 -1.28
N TYR A 162 -2.70 -8.69 -0.68
CA TYR A 162 -3.26 -7.59 0.12
C TYR A 162 -3.93 -8.05 1.42
N ASP A 163 -4.35 -9.31 1.52
CA ASP A 163 -5.11 -9.86 2.63
C ASP A 163 -4.31 -10.89 3.44
N LEU A 164 -4.75 -11.11 4.67
CA LEU A 164 -4.23 -12.11 5.58
C LEU A 164 -5.35 -13.04 6.05
N TRP A 165 -5.00 -14.26 6.43
CA TRP A 165 -5.85 -15.18 7.18
C TRP A 165 -5.16 -15.56 8.46
N GLY A 166 -5.94 -15.77 9.51
CA GLY A 166 -5.37 -16.12 10.81
C GLY A 166 -6.36 -16.85 11.71
N SER A 167 -5.80 -17.54 12.70
CA SER A 167 -6.53 -18.25 13.73
C SER A 167 -6.66 -17.38 14.98
N HIS A 168 -7.90 -17.27 15.51
CA HIS A 168 -8.16 -16.59 16.79
C HIS A 168 -7.49 -17.36 17.93
N LEU A 169 -6.76 -16.64 18.77
CA LEU A 169 -6.15 -17.18 19.96
C LEU A 169 -7.05 -16.96 21.17
N PRO A 170 -7.33 -17.99 21.98
CA PRO A 170 -8.22 -17.90 23.14
C PRO A 170 -7.67 -17.02 24.27
#